data_d28e8b9468d38f2910af14e967c0bdaa
#
_entry.id   d28e8b9468d38f2910af14e967c0bdaa
#
_cell.length_a   1.000
_cell.length_b   1.000
_cell.length_c   1.000
_cell.angle_alpha   90.00
_cell.angle_beta   90.00
_cell.angle_gamma   90.00
#
_symmetry.space_group_name_H-M   'P 1'
#
loop_
_entity.id
_entity.type
_entity.pdbx_description
1 polymer ?
#
loop_
_entity_poly.entity_id
_entity_poly.type
_entity_poly.pdbx_seq_one_letter_code
_entity_poly.pdbx_strand_id
1 'polypeptide(L)'
;MLLWYTISELVLAILLNIINKERIMKKRIFLTMVLLGGLIMIGLAGCGENKNSREWIENKVSEVSRVYPTENLFDLFKQFPEGFEVYQVYMNDKVSIKIYLTGNSQFKTITGKLIRKDLKLEKKTDIIDVHYIEQQFIFSDEERAKEIWDFKGFLFQELTINKRILSEFKLESKSYNSVTNGFDISYSVNNPIINKFFKKDDLENGVLEFGSSLQSNDYYYYSVNVDYKDGYYFRETVSNGELNNGE
;
A
#
# COMPACT_ATOMS: atom_id res chain seq x y z
N MET A 1 88.29 15.99 -24.61
CA MET A 1 87.52 14.76 -24.86
C MET A 1 86.73 14.25 -23.61
N LEU A 2 87.24 14.32 -22.41
CA LEU A 2 86.57 13.86 -21.17
C LEU A 2 85.35 14.71 -20.81
N LEU A 3 85.28 16.01 -21.08
CA LEU A 3 84.15 16.87 -20.71
C LEU A 3 82.86 16.53 -21.47
N TRP A 4 82.93 16.08 -22.69
CA TRP A 4 81.74 15.65 -23.51
C TRP A 4 81.15 14.35 -23.07
N TYR A 5 81.93 13.47 -22.50
CA TYR A 5 81.44 12.16 -22.02
C TYR A 5 80.62 12.32 -20.74
N THR A 6 81.05 13.19 -19.83
CA THR A 6 80.35 13.45 -18.58
C THR A 6 79.01 14.20 -18.79
N ILE A 7 78.93 15.08 -19.78
CA ILE A 7 77.71 15.80 -20.11
C ILE A 7 76.65 14.84 -20.72
N SER A 8 77.09 13.92 -21.60
CA SER A 8 76.17 12.96 -22.21
C SER A 8 75.59 11.97 -21.19
N GLU A 9 76.35 11.50 -20.22
CA GLU A 9 75.86 10.67 -19.14
C GLU A 9 74.86 11.38 -18.20
N LEU A 10 75.15 12.67 -17.90
CA LEU A 10 74.27 13.49 -17.07
C LEU A 10 72.90 13.74 -17.76
N VAL A 11 72.94 14.05 -19.06
CA VAL A 11 71.73 14.24 -19.86
C VAL A 11 70.93 12.94 -19.97
N LEU A 12 71.59 11.79 -20.17
CA LEU A 12 70.91 10.49 -20.23
C LEU A 12 70.29 10.12 -18.88
N ALA A 13 70.95 10.41 -17.76
CA ALA A 13 70.40 10.12 -16.43
C ALA A 13 69.18 11.02 -16.13
N ILE A 14 69.17 12.29 -16.55
CA ILE A 14 68.04 13.20 -16.42
C ILE A 14 66.85 12.72 -17.26
N LEU A 15 67.07 12.31 -18.52
CA LEU A 15 66.07 11.82 -19.42
C LEU A 15 65.42 10.51 -18.87
N LEU A 16 66.26 9.58 -18.39
CA LEU A 16 65.75 8.36 -17.75
C LEU A 16 64.90 8.62 -16.50
N ASN A 17 65.31 9.63 -15.71
CA ASN A 17 64.55 10.03 -14.52
C ASN A 17 63.19 10.66 -14.89
N ILE A 18 63.14 11.47 -15.93
CA ILE A 18 61.88 12.10 -16.43
C ILE A 18 60.95 10.97 -16.98
N ILE A 19 61.46 10.07 -17.77
CA ILE A 19 60.68 8.93 -18.34
C ILE A 19 60.13 8.02 -17.23
N ASN A 20 60.95 7.71 -16.23
CA ASN A 20 60.50 6.93 -15.08
C ASN A 20 59.42 7.67 -14.24
N LYS A 21 59.58 8.97 -14.04
CA LYS A 21 58.61 9.81 -13.31
C LYS A 21 57.26 9.86 -14.04
N GLU A 22 57.27 10.03 -15.36
CA GLU A 22 56.04 9.95 -16.16
C GLU A 22 55.40 8.56 -16.13
N ARG A 23 56.16 7.50 -16.17
CA ARG A 23 55.67 6.12 -16.12
C ARG A 23 55.02 5.81 -14.77
N ILE A 24 55.60 6.30 -13.68
CA ILE A 24 55.05 6.16 -12.33
C ILE A 24 53.77 7.00 -12.20
N MET A 25 53.74 8.21 -12.72
CA MET A 25 52.59 9.06 -12.71
C MET A 25 51.41 8.49 -13.49
N LYS A 26 51.65 7.94 -14.72
CA LYS A 26 50.65 7.24 -15.51
C LYS A 26 50.09 6.01 -14.80
N LYS A 27 50.93 5.23 -14.13
CA LYS A 27 50.50 4.08 -13.32
C LYS A 27 49.63 4.50 -12.13
N ARG A 28 49.99 5.59 -11.43
CA ARG A 28 49.19 6.09 -10.30
C ARG A 28 47.86 6.63 -10.75
N ILE A 29 47.78 7.39 -11.86
CA ILE A 29 46.53 7.88 -12.44
C ILE A 29 45.65 6.69 -12.87
N PHE A 30 46.20 5.69 -13.53
CA PHE A 30 45.47 4.49 -13.92
C PHE A 30 44.92 3.72 -12.71
N LEU A 31 45.71 3.54 -11.65
CA LEU A 31 45.31 2.87 -10.42
C LEU A 31 44.19 3.65 -9.71
N THR A 32 44.28 5.01 -9.70
CA THR A 32 43.27 5.86 -9.11
C THR A 32 41.95 5.81 -9.91
N MET A 33 42.02 5.75 -11.25
CA MET A 33 40.83 5.59 -12.10
C MET A 33 40.18 4.21 -11.92
N VAL A 34 40.96 3.15 -11.76
CA VAL A 34 40.45 1.79 -11.51
C VAL A 34 39.78 1.72 -10.12
N LEU A 35 40.37 2.34 -9.11
CA LEU A 35 39.77 2.42 -7.76
C LEU A 35 38.50 3.26 -7.73
N LEU A 36 38.48 4.42 -8.39
CA LEU A 36 37.27 5.25 -8.52
C LEU A 36 36.18 4.56 -9.36
N GLY A 37 36.54 3.93 -10.47
CA GLY A 37 35.62 3.15 -11.29
C GLY A 37 35.06 1.93 -10.55
N GLY A 38 35.87 1.25 -9.74
CA GLY A 38 35.44 0.15 -8.88
C GLY A 38 34.45 0.59 -7.79
N LEU A 39 34.69 1.74 -7.16
CA LEU A 39 33.78 2.30 -6.15
C LEU A 39 32.44 2.74 -6.76
N ILE A 40 32.44 3.29 -7.98
CA ILE A 40 31.21 3.66 -8.69
C ILE A 40 30.41 2.42 -9.09
N MET A 41 31.07 1.33 -9.52
CA MET A 41 30.41 0.08 -9.87
C MET A 41 29.78 -0.63 -8.66
N ILE A 42 30.41 -0.55 -7.48
CA ILE A 42 29.84 -1.11 -6.24
C ILE A 42 28.62 -0.27 -5.78
N GLY A 43 28.64 1.05 -5.99
CA GLY A 43 27.49 1.92 -5.69
C GLY A 43 26.30 1.73 -6.63
N LEU A 44 26.51 1.28 -7.87
CA LEU A 44 25.45 1.05 -8.85
C LEU A 44 24.90 -0.39 -8.84
N ALA A 45 25.60 -1.34 -8.26
CA ALA A 45 25.19 -2.76 -8.23
C ALA A 45 24.25 -3.11 -7.05
N GLY A 46 23.86 -2.15 -6.21
CA GLY A 46 23.17 -2.42 -4.94
C GLY A 46 21.82 -1.73 -4.70
N CYS A 47 21.25 -0.99 -5.65
CA CYS A 47 19.95 -0.33 -5.45
C CYS A 47 18.83 -0.90 -6.31
N GLY A 48 18.64 -2.20 -6.30
CA GLY A 48 17.33 -2.77 -6.56
C GLY A 48 16.45 -2.48 -5.35
N GLU A 49 15.36 -1.71 -5.54
CA GLU A 49 14.41 -1.39 -4.48
C GLU A 49 13.87 -2.71 -3.87
N ASN A 50 14.13 -2.94 -2.58
CA ASN A 50 13.61 -4.14 -1.92
C ASN A 50 12.11 -3.99 -1.66
N LYS A 51 11.32 -4.36 -2.67
CA LYS A 51 9.85 -4.29 -2.63
C LYS A 51 9.21 -5.13 -1.52
N ASN A 52 9.94 -6.08 -0.95
CA ASN A 52 9.50 -6.85 0.22
C ASN A 52 10.01 -6.23 1.55
N SER A 53 10.50 -5.00 1.57
CA SER A 53 10.81 -4.29 2.80
C SER A 53 9.55 -3.70 3.42
N ARG A 54 9.53 -3.61 4.78
CA ARG A 54 8.46 -2.93 5.51
C ARG A 54 8.28 -1.49 5.01
N GLU A 55 9.37 -0.77 4.87
CA GLU A 55 9.37 0.62 4.43
C GLU A 55 8.73 0.79 3.04
N TRP A 56 9.09 -0.07 2.08
CA TRP A 56 8.54 0.00 0.73
C TRP A 56 7.02 -0.25 0.74
N ILE A 57 6.58 -1.32 1.44
CA ILE A 57 5.16 -1.68 1.50
C ILE A 57 4.38 -0.59 2.24
N GLU A 58 4.86 -0.08 3.38
CA GLU A 58 4.20 1.01 4.11
C GLU A 58 4.11 2.31 3.29
N ASN A 59 5.09 2.60 2.45
CA ASN A 59 5.01 3.71 1.50
C ASN A 59 3.86 3.51 0.50
N LYS A 60 3.63 2.29 0.03
CA LYS A 60 2.50 1.97 -0.85
C LYS A 60 1.16 2.00 -0.11
N VAL A 61 1.09 1.39 1.07
CA VAL A 61 -0.10 1.42 1.93
C VAL A 61 -0.46 2.84 2.34
N SER A 62 0.49 3.77 2.43
CA SER A 62 0.20 5.16 2.79
C SER A 62 -0.74 5.87 1.80
N GLU A 63 -0.89 5.37 0.57
CA GLU A 63 -1.89 5.84 -0.41
C GLU A 63 -3.35 5.63 0.09
N VAL A 64 -3.57 4.73 1.04
CA VAL A 64 -4.86 4.56 1.73
C VAL A 64 -5.32 5.86 2.39
N SER A 65 -4.39 6.74 2.79
CA SER A 65 -4.68 8.07 3.33
C SER A 65 -5.50 8.98 2.39
N ARG A 66 -5.58 8.66 1.10
CA ARG A 66 -6.45 9.36 0.14
C ARG A 66 -7.94 9.14 0.46
N VAL A 67 -8.26 8.07 1.17
CA VAL A 67 -9.62 7.65 1.52
C VAL A 67 -9.83 7.67 3.04
N TYR A 68 -8.82 7.34 3.84
CA TYR A 68 -8.89 7.22 5.30
C TYR A 68 -8.29 8.45 6.02
N PRO A 69 -9.10 9.41 6.55
CA PRO A 69 -10.56 9.37 6.60
C PRO A 69 -11.25 10.10 5.44
N THR A 70 -12.46 9.66 5.11
CA THR A 70 -13.42 10.39 4.27
C THR A 70 -14.78 10.34 4.92
N GLU A 71 -15.16 11.36 5.65
CA GLU A 71 -16.42 11.40 6.41
C GLU A 71 -17.65 11.39 5.51
N ASN A 72 -17.62 12.15 4.42
CA ASN A 72 -18.70 12.22 3.44
C ASN A 72 -18.34 11.48 2.16
N LEU A 73 -19.12 10.45 1.79
CA LEU A 73 -18.85 9.63 0.61
C LEU A 73 -18.80 10.44 -0.70
N PHE A 74 -19.51 11.57 -0.79
CA PHE A 74 -19.40 12.44 -1.96
C PHE A 74 -18.01 13.05 -2.16
N ASP A 75 -17.19 13.12 -1.11
CA ASP A 75 -15.82 13.60 -1.21
C ASP A 75 -14.89 12.61 -1.92
N LEU A 76 -15.30 11.33 -2.04
CA LEU A 76 -14.59 10.36 -2.86
C LEU A 76 -14.56 10.76 -4.35
N PHE A 77 -15.54 11.51 -4.86
CA PHE A 77 -15.49 12.03 -6.22
C PHE A 77 -14.36 13.05 -6.46
N LYS A 78 -13.80 13.65 -5.39
CA LYS A 78 -12.62 14.52 -5.49
C LYS A 78 -11.37 13.68 -5.75
N GLN A 79 -11.32 12.47 -5.18
CA GLN A 79 -10.21 11.53 -5.36
C GLN A 79 -10.35 10.69 -6.63
N PHE A 80 -11.60 10.37 -6.98
CA PHE A 80 -11.96 9.49 -8.10
C PHE A 80 -12.99 10.18 -9.01
N PRO A 81 -12.54 11.12 -9.86
CA PRO A 81 -13.45 11.94 -10.71
C PRO A 81 -14.27 11.10 -11.69
N GLU A 82 -13.75 9.94 -12.13
CA GLU A 82 -14.43 9.04 -13.06
C GLU A 82 -15.45 8.11 -12.38
N GLY A 83 -15.44 8.06 -11.06
CA GLY A 83 -16.30 7.21 -10.23
C GLY A 83 -15.49 6.29 -9.32
N PHE A 84 -16.20 5.59 -8.47
CA PHE A 84 -15.58 4.69 -7.50
C PHE A 84 -16.53 3.57 -7.10
N GLU A 85 -15.97 2.52 -6.52
CA GLU A 85 -16.71 1.47 -5.85
C GLU A 85 -16.23 1.32 -4.41
N VAL A 86 -17.17 1.09 -3.52
CA VAL A 86 -16.95 0.78 -2.12
C VAL A 86 -17.59 -0.56 -1.83
N TYR A 87 -16.83 -1.44 -1.21
CA TYR A 87 -17.29 -2.76 -0.79
C TYR A 87 -16.92 -2.98 0.66
N GLN A 88 -17.90 -3.37 1.47
CA GLN A 88 -17.67 -3.78 2.84
C GLN A 88 -18.33 -5.14 3.05
N VAL A 89 -17.61 -6.07 3.62
CA VAL A 89 -18.14 -7.37 4.04
C VAL A 89 -17.78 -7.65 5.49
N TYR A 90 -18.77 -8.11 6.18
CA TYR A 90 -18.66 -8.69 7.50
C TYR A 90 -19.11 -10.15 7.44
N MET A 91 -18.35 -11.02 8.07
CA MET A 91 -18.63 -12.45 8.00
C MET A 91 -18.29 -13.14 9.34
N ASN A 92 -19.12 -14.09 9.71
CA ASN A 92 -18.86 -15.06 10.75
C ASN A 92 -19.18 -16.49 10.24
N ASP A 93 -19.20 -17.49 11.11
CA ASP A 93 -19.48 -18.88 10.79
C ASP A 93 -20.91 -19.16 10.24
N LYS A 94 -21.83 -18.20 10.35
CA LYS A 94 -23.25 -18.35 10.00
C LYS A 94 -23.70 -17.49 8.84
N VAL A 95 -23.24 -16.24 8.83
CA VAL A 95 -23.74 -15.23 7.90
C VAL A 95 -22.62 -14.43 7.29
N SER A 96 -22.85 -13.99 6.05
CA SER A 96 -22.08 -12.94 5.39
C SER A 96 -23.01 -11.77 5.11
N ILE A 97 -22.63 -10.59 5.55
CA ILE A 97 -23.33 -9.33 5.31
C ILE A 97 -22.42 -8.46 4.45
N LYS A 98 -22.93 -8.04 3.31
CA LYS A 98 -22.18 -7.26 2.32
C LYS A 98 -22.94 -5.97 2.01
N ILE A 99 -22.24 -4.84 1.98
CA ILE A 99 -22.73 -3.62 1.37
C ILE A 99 -21.75 -3.24 0.26
N TYR A 100 -22.26 -2.95 -0.91
CA TYR A 100 -21.48 -2.38 -1.98
C TYR A 100 -22.17 -1.15 -2.53
N LEU A 101 -21.38 -0.14 -2.86
CA LEU A 101 -21.84 1.12 -3.41
C LEU A 101 -21.02 1.46 -4.64
N THR A 102 -21.70 2.01 -5.64
CA THR A 102 -21.08 2.59 -6.84
C THR A 102 -21.32 4.09 -6.86
N GLY A 103 -20.24 4.86 -6.91
CA GLY A 103 -20.26 6.28 -7.15
C GLY A 103 -20.24 6.57 -8.64
N ASN A 104 -21.38 7.01 -9.19
CA ASN A 104 -21.49 7.38 -10.60
C ASN A 104 -21.12 8.86 -10.79
N SER A 105 -20.02 9.12 -11.51
CA SER A 105 -19.51 10.47 -11.70
C SER A 105 -20.39 11.33 -12.59
N GLN A 106 -21.05 10.74 -13.60
CA GLN A 106 -21.90 11.45 -14.55
C GLN A 106 -23.16 12.03 -13.89
N PHE A 107 -23.78 11.25 -13.01
CA PHE A 107 -25.03 11.64 -12.34
C PHE A 107 -24.79 12.16 -10.92
N LYS A 108 -23.54 12.08 -10.41
CA LYS A 108 -23.18 12.39 -9.02
C LYS A 108 -24.08 11.68 -8.00
N THR A 109 -24.35 10.41 -8.28
CA THR A 109 -25.14 9.55 -7.41
C THR A 109 -24.26 8.47 -6.78
N ILE A 110 -24.64 8.02 -5.60
CA ILE A 110 -24.03 6.89 -4.91
C ILE A 110 -25.15 5.91 -4.57
N THR A 111 -25.12 4.75 -5.17
CA THR A 111 -26.16 3.73 -5.06
C THR A 111 -25.56 2.34 -4.94
N GLY A 112 -26.32 1.40 -4.42
CA GLY A 112 -25.83 0.04 -4.31
C GLY A 112 -26.82 -0.91 -3.62
N LYS A 113 -26.29 -1.93 -2.95
CA LYS A 113 -27.11 -2.96 -2.27
C LYS A 113 -26.46 -3.40 -0.97
N LEU A 114 -27.34 -3.68 0.00
CA LEU A 114 -27.02 -4.43 1.20
C LEU A 114 -27.53 -5.87 1.02
N ILE A 115 -26.66 -6.84 1.20
CA ILE A 115 -26.94 -8.25 0.97
C ILE A 115 -26.60 -9.06 2.22
N ARG A 116 -27.53 -9.87 2.69
CA ARG A 116 -27.27 -10.91 3.68
C ARG A 116 -27.31 -12.28 3.02
N LYS A 117 -26.30 -13.10 3.28
CA LYS A 117 -26.22 -14.50 2.85
C LYS A 117 -26.14 -15.40 4.08
N ASP A 118 -26.99 -16.41 4.14
CA ASP A 118 -26.83 -17.53 5.07
C ASP A 118 -25.76 -18.48 4.52
N LEU A 119 -24.68 -18.69 5.26
CA LEU A 119 -23.54 -19.50 4.80
C LEU A 119 -23.81 -21.01 4.90
N LYS A 120 -24.73 -21.43 5.76
CA LYS A 120 -25.12 -22.85 5.87
C LYS A 120 -26.06 -23.27 4.75
N LEU A 121 -26.96 -22.37 4.35
CA LEU A 121 -27.92 -22.59 3.29
C LEU A 121 -27.38 -22.17 1.91
N GLU A 122 -26.23 -21.54 1.87
CA GLU A 122 -25.62 -20.94 0.66
C GLU A 122 -26.57 -20.00 -0.12
N LYS A 123 -27.54 -19.43 0.59
CA LYS A 123 -28.63 -18.65 0.00
C LYS A 123 -28.58 -17.18 0.44
N LYS A 124 -28.75 -16.27 -0.53
CA LYS A 124 -29.06 -14.86 -0.22
C LYS A 124 -30.44 -14.79 0.43
N THR A 125 -30.54 -14.24 1.63
CA THR A 125 -31.79 -14.13 2.39
C THR A 125 -32.40 -12.75 2.28
N ASP A 126 -31.57 -11.71 2.13
CA ASP A 126 -32.01 -10.33 2.01
C ASP A 126 -31.19 -9.62 0.92
N ILE A 127 -31.86 -8.81 0.12
CA ILE A 127 -31.27 -7.89 -0.86
C ILE A 127 -32.02 -6.58 -0.76
N ILE A 128 -31.37 -5.54 -0.27
CA ILE A 128 -31.96 -4.23 0.02
C ILE A 128 -31.20 -3.18 -0.80
N ASP A 129 -31.93 -2.40 -1.59
CA ASP A 129 -31.32 -1.30 -2.32
C ASP A 129 -30.89 -0.16 -1.38
N VAL A 130 -29.76 0.46 -1.69
CA VAL A 130 -29.14 1.51 -0.89
C VAL A 130 -28.90 2.73 -1.76
N HIS A 131 -29.27 3.90 -1.24
CA HIS A 131 -28.89 5.20 -1.78
C HIS A 131 -28.15 6.00 -0.71
N TYR A 132 -27.11 6.71 -1.09
CA TYR A 132 -26.48 7.68 -0.19
C TYR A 132 -26.85 9.09 -0.61
N ILE A 133 -27.66 9.76 0.22
CA ILE A 133 -28.26 11.07 -0.05
C ILE A 133 -28.09 11.94 1.18
N GLU A 134 -27.64 13.19 0.99
CA GLU A 134 -27.50 14.16 2.10
C GLU A 134 -26.71 13.61 3.30
N GLN A 135 -25.62 12.89 3.00
CA GLN A 135 -24.76 12.23 3.99
C GLN A 135 -25.44 11.12 4.81
N GLN A 136 -26.53 10.55 4.30
CA GLN A 136 -27.27 9.49 4.96
C GLN A 136 -27.46 8.30 4.04
N PHE A 137 -27.47 7.11 4.61
CA PHE A 137 -27.86 5.89 3.92
C PHE A 137 -29.38 5.75 3.98
N ILE A 138 -30.00 5.65 2.81
CA ILE A 138 -31.43 5.42 2.64
C ILE A 138 -31.60 4.03 2.06
N PHE A 139 -32.29 3.19 2.79
CA PHE A 139 -32.55 1.79 2.41
C PHE A 139 -33.96 1.60 1.90
N SER A 140 -34.16 0.74 0.90
CA SER A 140 -35.49 0.38 0.42
C SER A 140 -36.33 -0.37 1.48
N ASP A 141 -35.68 -0.95 2.49
CA ASP A 141 -36.28 -1.54 3.68
C ASP A 141 -35.43 -1.11 4.91
N GLU A 142 -35.81 -0.01 5.52
CA GLU A 142 -35.08 0.60 6.63
C GLU A 142 -35.09 -0.26 7.90
N GLU A 143 -36.23 -0.93 8.19
CA GLU A 143 -36.33 -1.76 9.38
C GLU A 143 -35.42 -2.98 9.25
N ARG A 144 -35.51 -3.63 8.11
CA ARG A 144 -34.69 -4.83 7.83
C ARG A 144 -33.20 -4.47 7.74
N ALA A 145 -32.84 -3.36 7.13
CA ALA A 145 -31.45 -2.90 7.07
C ALA A 145 -30.85 -2.69 8.47
N LYS A 146 -31.59 -2.08 9.39
CA LYS A 146 -31.15 -1.88 10.79
C LYS A 146 -30.94 -3.19 11.54
N GLU A 147 -31.70 -4.23 11.21
CA GLU A 147 -31.53 -5.55 11.84
C GLU A 147 -30.28 -6.29 11.37
N ILE A 148 -29.87 -6.08 10.11
CA ILE A 148 -28.80 -6.89 9.50
C ILE A 148 -27.47 -6.14 9.37
N TRP A 149 -27.49 -4.82 9.18
CA TRP A 149 -26.28 -4.00 9.05
C TRP A 149 -26.07 -3.15 10.31
N ASP A 150 -25.24 -3.68 11.18
CA ASP A 150 -25.00 -3.11 12.51
C ASP A 150 -23.97 -1.97 12.50
N PHE A 151 -23.26 -1.82 11.37
CA PHE A 151 -22.33 -0.74 11.10
C PHE A 151 -23.12 0.50 10.64
N LYS A 152 -22.88 1.65 11.27
CA LYS A 152 -23.56 2.90 10.89
C LYS A 152 -22.91 3.59 9.69
N GLY A 153 -21.85 3.02 9.15
CA GLY A 153 -21.05 3.57 8.07
C GLY A 153 -19.88 2.67 7.70
N PHE A 154 -18.89 3.26 7.08
CA PHE A 154 -17.66 2.59 6.67
C PHE A 154 -16.52 2.91 7.63
N LEU A 155 -15.58 1.98 7.77
CA LEU A 155 -14.41 2.17 8.63
C LEU A 155 -13.57 3.37 8.19
N PHE A 156 -13.47 3.62 6.88
CA PHE A 156 -12.75 4.77 6.35
C PHE A 156 -13.37 6.13 6.72
N GLN A 157 -14.61 6.17 7.20
CA GLN A 157 -15.21 7.42 7.66
C GLN A 157 -14.67 7.85 9.03
N GLU A 158 -14.20 6.92 9.83
CA GLU A 158 -13.77 7.16 11.21
C GLU A 158 -12.26 7.00 11.41
N LEU A 159 -11.63 6.07 10.65
CA LEU A 159 -10.23 5.69 10.88
C LEU A 159 -9.27 6.54 10.04
N THR A 160 -8.28 7.13 10.68
CA THR A 160 -7.16 7.79 10.00
C THR A 160 -6.02 6.80 9.79
N ILE A 161 -5.56 6.65 8.55
CA ILE A 161 -4.39 5.86 8.19
C ILE A 161 -3.37 6.75 7.50
N ASN A 162 -2.13 6.71 7.98
CA ASN A 162 -0.99 7.37 7.35
C ASN A 162 0.31 6.67 7.73
N LYS A 163 1.41 6.98 7.04
CA LYS A 163 2.71 6.35 7.28
C LYS A 163 3.16 6.40 8.75
N ARG A 164 2.90 7.51 9.45
CA ARG A 164 3.27 7.65 10.86
C ARG A 164 2.54 6.64 11.72
N ILE A 165 1.21 6.52 11.56
CA ILE A 165 0.38 5.57 12.31
C ILE A 165 0.79 4.13 12.00
N LEU A 166 1.03 3.79 10.73
CA LEU A 166 1.48 2.45 10.33
C LEU A 166 2.82 2.08 10.99
N SER A 167 3.75 3.02 11.08
CA SER A 167 5.05 2.77 11.70
C SER A 167 4.98 2.49 13.22
N GLU A 168 3.93 2.95 13.88
CA GLU A 168 3.68 2.74 15.31
C GLU A 168 3.09 1.35 15.60
N PHE A 169 2.49 0.69 14.60
CA PHE A 169 1.88 -0.62 14.76
C PHE A 169 2.93 -1.74 14.81
N LYS A 170 2.64 -2.76 15.61
CA LYS A 170 3.48 -3.96 15.70
C LYS A 170 3.27 -4.82 14.45
N LEU A 171 4.31 -4.92 13.62
CA LEU A 171 4.29 -5.76 12.43
C LEU A 171 4.13 -7.23 12.79
N GLU A 172 3.18 -7.92 12.16
CA GLU A 172 2.97 -9.36 12.26
C GLU A 172 3.51 -10.07 11.00
N SER A 173 3.10 -9.64 9.83
CA SER A 173 3.58 -10.21 8.57
C SER A 173 3.62 -9.18 7.45
N LYS A 174 4.33 -9.51 6.39
CA LYS A 174 4.35 -8.77 5.14
C LYS A 174 4.74 -9.67 3.98
N SER A 175 4.19 -9.41 2.81
CA SER A 175 4.55 -10.10 1.59
C SER A 175 4.49 -9.19 0.37
N TYR A 176 5.30 -9.50 -0.64
CA TYR A 176 5.23 -8.91 -1.96
C TYR A 176 5.28 -10.01 -3.01
N ASN A 177 4.30 -10.01 -3.92
CA ASN A 177 4.22 -10.94 -5.03
C ASN A 177 4.71 -10.26 -6.31
N SER A 178 5.88 -10.70 -6.81
CA SER A 178 6.49 -10.13 -8.01
C SER A 178 5.74 -10.43 -9.32
N VAL A 179 4.85 -11.42 -9.32
CA VAL A 179 4.07 -11.80 -10.51
C VAL A 179 2.86 -10.86 -10.68
N THR A 180 2.15 -10.60 -9.59
CA THR A 180 0.95 -9.74 -9.58
C THR A 180 1.25 -8.30 -9.19
N ASN A 181 2.49 -7.99 -8.77
CA ASN A 181 2.84 -6.75 -8.08
C ASN A 181 1.97 -6.45 -6.86
N GLY A 182 1.26 -7.44 -6.36
CA GLY A 182 0.45 -7.33 -5.15
C GLY A 182 1.32 -7.34 -3.90
N PHE A 183 0.81 -6.77 -2.84
CA PHE A 183 1.45 -6.82 -1.54
C PHE A 183 0.40 -6.91 -0.44
N ASP A 184 0.81 -7.48 0.69
CA ASP A 184 0.06 -7.54 1.92
C ASP A 184 0.97 -7.16 3.09
N ILE A 185 0.42 -6.48 4.08
CA ILE A 185 1.09 -6.20 5.33
C ILE A 185 0.07 -6.25 6.47
N SER A 186 0.40 -6.96 7.53
CA SER A 186 -0.49 -7.10 8.68
C SER A 186 0.19 -6.66 9.97
N TYR A 187 -0.62 -6.13 10.86
CA TYR A 187 -0.21 -5.61 12.15
C TYR A 187 -1.10 -6.15 13.26
N SER A 188 -0.50 -6.46 14.40
CA SER A 188 -1.26 -6.59 15.65
C SER A 188 -1.58 -5.19 16.17
N VAL A 189 -2.85 -4.90 16.31
CA VAL A 189 -3.31 -3.58 16.73
C VAL A 189 -4.27 -3.68 17.91
N ASN A 190 -4.11 -2.74 18.82
CA ASN A 190 -5.12 -2.39 19.79
C ASN A 190 -5.45 -0.91 19.57
N ASN A 191 -6.53 -0.65 18.82
CA ASN A 191 -6.90 0.69 18.43
C ASN A 191 -8.34 0.99 18.89
N PRO A 192 -8.57 1.99 19.74
CA PRO A 192 -9.90 2.29 20.27
C PRO A 192 -10.97 2.59 19.21
N ILE A 193 -10.58 3.21 18.08
CA ILE A 193 -11.52 3.50 16.98
C ILE A 193 -11.96 2.20 16.33
N ILE A 194 -11.00 1.31 16.01
CA ILE A 194 -11.27 -0.01 15.42
C ILE A 194 -12.12 -0.84 16.37
N ASN A 195 -11.70 -0.95 17.64
CA ASN A 195 -12.43 -1.74 18.64
C ASN A 195 -13.86 -1.23 18.83
N LYS A 196 -14.03 0.10 18.91
CA LYS A 196 -15.37 0.71 19.00
C LYS A 196 -16.24 0.44 17.77
N PHE A 197 -15.65 0.51 16.57
CA PHE A 197 -16.37 0.24 15.32
C PHE A 197 -16.90 -1.20 15.30
N PHE A 198 -16.13 -2.17 15.80
CA PHE A 198 -16.52 -3.58 15.89
C PHE A 198 -17.19 -3.96 17.21
N LYS A 199 -17.47 -3.00 18.09
CA LYS A 199 -18.08 -3.24 19.41
C LYS A 199 -17.28 -4.24 20.25
N LYS A 200 -15.94 -4.17 20.16
CA LYS A 200 -14.99 -4.98 20.92
C LYS A 200 -14.53 -4.23 22.17
N ASP A 201 -14.01 -4.99 23.12
CA ASP A 201 -13.41 -4.40 24.30
C ASP A 201 -12.15 -3.61 23.94
N ASP A 202 -11.88 -2.52 24.65
CA ASP A 202 -10.76 -1.60 24.37
C ASP A 202 -9.39 -2.29 24.49
N LEU A 203 -9.30 -3.43 25.14
CA LEU A 203 -8.06 -4.20 25.33
C LEU A 203 -7.91 -5.37 24.33
N GLU A 204 -8.89 -5.58 23.46
CA GLU A 204 -8.83 -6.67 22.49
C GLU A 204 -7.86 -6.34 21.36
N ASN A 205 -6.95 -7.28 21.07
CA ASN A 205 -6.03 -7.15 19.96
C ASN A 205 -6.65 -7.77 18.70
N GLY A 206 -6.81 -6.95 17.67
CA GLY A 206 -7.14 -7.40 16.32
C GLY A 206 -5.90 -7.52 15.45
N VAL A 207 -6.05 -8.15 14.31
CA VAL A 207 -5.10 -8.11 13.21
C VAL A 207 -5.66 -7.17 12.13
N LEU A 208 -4.94 -6.09 11.88
CA LEU A 208 -5.24 -5.14 10.81
C LEU A 208 -4.34 -5.45 9.62
N GLU A 209 -4.93 -5.77 8.49
CA GLU A 209 -4.19 -6.10 7.27
C GLU A 209 -4.56 -5.14 6.13
N PHE A 210 -3.56 -4.73 5.40
CA PHE A 210 -3.70 -3.98 4.16
C PHE A 210 -3.23 -4.83 3.00
N GLY A 211 -4.07 -4.92 1.96
CA GLY A 211 -3.73 -5.60 0.71
C GLY A 211 -4.02 -4.72 -0.50
N SER A 212 -3.20 -4.89 -1.53
CA SER A 212 -3.41 -4.24 -2.81
C SER A 212 -2.85 -5.09 -3.94
N SER A 213 -3.50 -5.00 -5.12
CA SER A 213 -2.94 -5.49 -6.37
C SER A 213 -2.65 -4.28 -7.27
N LEU A 214 -1.38 -3.97 -7.50
CA LEU A 214 -0.96 -2.88 -8.37
C LEU A 214 -1.05 -3.33 -9.85
N GLN A 215 -2.26 -3.30 -10.43
CA GLN A 215 -2.47 -3.68 -11.83
C GLN A 215 -2.00 -2.61 -12.81
N SER A 216 -2.11 -1.33 -12.42
CA SER A 216 -1.59 -0.18 -13.16
C SER A 216 -1.31 0.99 -12.21
N ASN A 217 -0.54 1.99 -12.66
CA ASN A 217 -0.23 3.17 -11.85
C ASN A 217 -1.46 4.05 -11.56
N ASP A 218 -2.51 3.94 -12.39
CA ASP A 218 -3.73 4.76 -12.29
C ASP A 218 -4.87 4.01 -11.56
N TYR A 219 -4.63 2.74 -11.21
CA TYR A 219 -5.62 1.91 -10.55
C TYR A 219 -5.47 1.97 -9.04
N TYR A 220 -6.45 2.59 -8.39
CA TYR A 220 -6.54 2.58 -6.94
C TYR A 220 -7.39 1.38 -6.50
N TYR A 221 -6.78 0.47 -5.78
CA TYR A 221 -7.45 -0.68 -5.17
C TYR A 221 -6.76 -1.01 -3.86
N TYR A 222 -7.41 -0.75 -2.77
CA TYR A 222 -6.92 -1.11 -1.44
C TYR A 222 -8.00 -1.80 -0.65
N SER A 223 -7.65 -2.93 -0.04
CA SER A 223 -8.46 -3.60 0.95
C SER A 223 -7.86 -3.41 2.33
N VAL A 224 -8.73 -3.13 3.28
CA VAL A 224 -8.44 -3.10 4.71
C VAL A 224 -9.22 -4.22 5.36
N ASN A 225 -8.52 -5.19 5.93
CA ASN A 225 -9.10 -6.32 6.61
C ASN A 225 -8.90 -6.16 8.12
N VAL A 226 -9.87 -6.60 8.89
CA VAL A 226 -9.74 -6.70 10.35
C VAL A 226 -10.24 -8.07 10.79
N ASP A 227 -9.37 -8.78 11.49
CA ASP A 227 -9.64 -10.10 12.02
C ASP A 227 -9.51 -10.10 13.53
N TYR A 228 -10.48 -10.72 14.21
CA TYR A 228 -10.40 -11.02 15.63
C TYR A 228 -10.42 -12.54 15.86
N LYS A 229 -9.84 -12.98 16.97
CA LYS A 229 -9.69 -14.42 17.29
C LYS A 229 -11.01 -15.19 17.44
N ASP A 230 -12.12 -14.49 17.58
CA ASP A 230 -13.45 -15.07 17.73
C ASP A 230 -14.13 -15.46 16.40
N GLY A 231 -13.38 -15.43 15.29
CA GLY A 231 -13.86 -15.80 13.96
C GLY A 231 -14.59 -14.68 13.22
N TYR A 232 -14.45 -13.46 13.71
CA TYR A 232 -14.91 -12.28 13.01
C TYR A 232 -13.96 -11.91 11.87
N TYR A 233 -14.48 -11.85 10.66
CA TYR A 233 -13.77 -11.35 9.50
C TYR A 233 -14.48 -10.11 8.95
N PHE A 234 -13.72 -9.07 8.76
CA PHE A 234 -14.16 -7.83 8.13
C PHE A 234 -13.21 -7.45 7.01
N ARG A 235 -13.77 -7.02 5.89
CA ARG A 235 -13.02 -6.40 4.79
C ARG A 235 -13.74 -5.17 4.28
N GLU A 236 -12.99 -4.12 4.07
CA GLU A 236 -13.44 -2.92 3.38
C GLU A 236 -12.50 -2.64 2.21
N THR A 237 -13.07 -2.37 1.05
CA THR A 237 -12.31 -2.10 -0.18
C THR A 237 -12.85 -0.85 -0.84
N VAL A 238 -11.95 0.02 -1.27
CA VAL A 238 -12.27 1.16 -2.13
C VAL A 238 -11.46 1.05 -3.41
N SER A 239 -12.11 1.30 -4.54
CA SER A 239 -11.52 1.20 -5.87
C SER A 239 -12.03 2.32 -6.77
N ASN A 240 -11.18 2.77 -7.71
CA ASN A 240 -11.59 3.64 -8.82
C ASN A 240 -11.97 2.88 -10.09
N GLY A 241 -12.10 1.57 -10.01
CA GLY A 241 -12.53 0.68 -11.09
C GLY A 241 -13.54 -0.34 -10.59
N GLU A 242 -14.09 -1.13 -11.50
CA GLU A 242 -15.07 -2.14 -11.17
C GLU A 242 -14.47 -3.19 -10.21
N LEU A 243 -15.13 -3.39 -9.10
CA LEU A 243 -14.88 -4.50 -8.19
C LEU A 243 -15.63 -5.72 -8.73
N ASN A 244 -14.91 -6.78 -9.10
CA ASN A 244 -15.53 -8.08 -9.39
C ASN A 244 -16.17 -8.60 -8.11
N ASN A 245 -17.38 -8.16 -7.87
CA ASN A 245 -18.18 -8.51 -6.68
C ASN A 245 -18.75 -9.92 -6.81
N GLY A 246 -17.97 -10.92 -7.14
CA GLY A 246 -18.36 -12.31 -7.34
C GLY A 246 -19.83 -12.56 -7.03
N GLU A 247 -20.68 -12.52 -8.06
CA GLU A 247 -22.11 -12.82 -7.98
C GLU A 247 -22.38 -14.26 -7.53
#